data_5450866a5e92fc9c973dbbd149086166
#
_entry.id   5450866a5e92fc9c973dbbd149086166
#
_cell.length_a   1.000
_cell.length_b   1.000
_cell.length_c   1.000
_cell.angle_alpha   90.00
_cell.angle_beta   90.00
_cell.angle_gamma   90.00
#
_symmetry.space_group_name_H-M   'P 1'
#
loop_
_entity.id
_entity.type
_entity.pdbx_description
1 polymer ?
#
loop_
_entity_poly.entity_id
_entity_poly.type
_entity_poly.pdbx_seq_one_letter_code
_entity_poly.pdbx_strand_id
1 'polypeptide(L)'
;ISNDSKDCSSNRDSIHISTDSIINPSVQLIRGSAYKKSEDIKSKISQYSTVVLMSNLAGKAGAAIAPVISEICKDIDKGLITFAIMPFKYEKEKIFNSGISLKRVREESQCTIVLDNDSLLESNPDLTPKACYSIANSAIMHVVKSLETNEIDSKTNILTTSKDGQNMEESLRDSLKMLYQNAPPNTIKSSM
;
A
#
# COMPACT_ATOMS: atom_id res chain seq x y z
N ILE A 1 -9.68 -8.50 -1.92
CA ILE A 1 -9.06 -9.85 -2.00
C ILE A 1 -8.44 -10.14 -0.64
N SER A 2 -8.75 -11.29 -0.05
CA SER A 2 -8.21 -11.71 1.26
C SER A 2 -7.97 -13.22 1.28
N ASN A 3 -7.07 -13.65 2.17
CA ASN A 3 -6.92 -15.07 2.51
C ASN A 3 -7.78 -15.49 3.72
N ASP A 4 -8.50 -14.57 4.35
CA ASP A 4 -9.51 -14.86 5.37
C ASP A 4 -10.91 -14.90 4.72
N SER A 5 -11.60 -16.01 4.87
CA SER A 5 -12.95 -16.18 4.34
C SER A 5 -13.97 -15.22 4.97
N LYS A 6 -13.74 -14.79 6.21
CA LYS A 6 -14.60 -13.83 6.91
C LYS A 6 -14.60 -12.47 6.24
N ASP A 7 -13.44 -12.01 5.74
CA ASP A 7 -13.33 -10.75 5.01
C ASP A 7 -14.07 -10.77 3.68
N CYS A 8 -14.29 -11.97 3.13
CA CYS A 8 -14.92 -12.15 1.83
C CYS A 8 -16.44 -12.42 1.91
N SER A 9 -16.97 -12.72 3.10
CA SER A 9 -18.34 -13.21 3.26
C SER A 9 -19.44 -12.17 3.01
N SER A 10 -19.13 -10.89 3.13
CA SER A 10 -20.10 -9.78 3.03
C SER A 10 -20.10 -9.05 1.70
N ASN A 11 -19.16 -9.32 0.80
CA ASN A 11 -19.01 -8.59 -0.46
C ASN A 11 -19.03 -9.53 -1.66
N ARG A 12 -19.98 -9.32 -2.62
CA ARG A 12 -20.11 -10.10 -3.86
C ARG A 12 -18.90 -10.00 -4.79
N ASP A 13 -18.13 -8.91 -4.67
CA ASP A 13 -16.94 -8.68 -5.50
C ASP A 13 -15.65 -9.17 -4.85
N SER A 14 -15.75 -9.89 -3.74
CA SER A 14 -14.59 -10.43 -3.06
C SER A 14 -14.00 -11.65 -3.79
N ILE A 15 -12.68 -11.82 -3.69
CA ILE A 15 -11.94 -13.03 -4.10
C ILE A 15 -11.27 -13.59 -2.87
N HIS A 16 -11.63 -14.82 -2.51
CA HIS A 16 -10.99 -15.56 -1.42
C HIS A 16 -9.81 -16.39 -1.94
N ILE A 17 -8.64 -16.17 -1.35
CA ILE A 17 -7.41 -16.92 -1.63
C ILE A 17 -7.28 -18.04 -0.60
N SER A 18 -7.83 -19.21 -0.91
CA SER A 18 -7.76 -20.38 -0.01
C SER A 18 -6.32 -20.91 0.14
N THR A 19 -5.98 -21.28 1.35
CA THR A 19 -4.70 -21.93 1.72
C THR A 19 -4.92 -23.31 2.32
N ASP A 20 -5.97 -23.99 1.87
CA ASP A 20 -6.28 -25.42 2.19
C ASP A 20 -6.25 -25.74 3.69
N SER A 21 -6.93 -24.94 4.49
CA SER A 21 -7.08 -25.13 5.94
C SER A 21 -5.77 -25.05 6.76
N ILE A 22 -4.70 -24.54 6.18
CA ILE A 22 -3.44 -24.34 6.93
C ILE A 22 -3.60 -23.17 7.89
N ILE A 23 -3.44 -23.44 9.16
CA ILE A 23 -3.43 -22.42 10.20
C ILE A 23 -2.15 -21.59 10.05
N ASN A 24 -2.30 -20.26 9.96
CA ASN A 24 -1.19 -19.32 9.86
C ASN A 24 -0.23 -19.57 8.65
N PRO A 25 -0.73 -19.52 7.40
CA PRO A 25 0.05 -19.81 6.20
C PRO A 25 1.22 -18.84 6.02
N SER A 26 2.28 -19.30 5.36
CA SER A 26 3.41 -18.45 4.99
C SER A 26 3.04 -17.49 3.84
N VAL A 27 3.81 -16.40 3.69
CA VAL A 27 3.66 -15.45 2.58
C VAL A 27 3.80 -16.17 1.22
N GLN A 28 4.73 -17.13 1.12
CA GLN A 28 4.95 -17.91 -0.10
C GLN A 28 3.76 -18.78 -0.46
N LEU A 29 3.15 -19.41 0.53
CA LEU A 29 1.97 -20.27 0.32
C LEU A 29 0.78 -19.44 -0.15
N ILE A 30 0.50 -18.30 0.52
CA ILE A 30 -0.58 -17.39 0.11
C ILE A 30 -0.33 -16.88 -1.31
N ARG A 31 0.91 -16.53 -1.65
CA ARG A 31 1.28 -16.08 -3.01
C ARG A 31 1.02 -17.16 -4.05
N GLY A 32 1.46 -18.40 -3.79
CA GLY A 32 1.18 -19.55 -4.68
C GLY A 32 -0.32 -19.78 -4.89
N SER A 33 -1.11 -19.64 -3.82
CA SER A 33 -2.58 -19.73 -3.92
C SER A 33 -3.20 -18.56 -4.68
N ALA A 34 -2.62 -17.35 -4.57
CA ALA A 34 -3.07 -16.19 -5.34
C ALA A 34 -2.82 -16.38 -6.85
N TYR A 35 -1.69 -16.96 -7.25
CA TYR A 35 -1.43 -17.29 -8.65
C TYR A 35 -2.45 -18.30 -9.22
N LYS A 36 -2.90 -19.27 -8.41
CA LYS A 36 -3.97 -20.20 -8.85
C LYS A 36 -5.31 -19.49 -9.13
N LYS A 37 -5.48 -18.28 -8.57
CA LYS A 37 -6.66 -17.42 -8.76
C LYS A 37 -6.44 -16.27 -9.75
N SER A 38 -5.36 -16.32 -10.53
CA SER A 38 -5.00 -15.25 -11.46
C SER A 38 -6.11 -14.97 -12.49
N GLU A 39 -6.77 -15.99 -13.00
CA GLU A 39 -7.86 -15.80 -14.00
C GLU A 39 -9.09 -15.13 -13.37
N ASP A 40 -9.44 -15.48 -12.12
CA ASP A 40 -10.52 -14.81 -11.40
C ASP A 40 -10.20 -13.32 -11.18
N ILE A 41 -8.94 -13.01 -10.83
CA ILE A 41 -8.46 -11.64 -10.65
C ILE A 41 -8.48 -10.89 -11.99
N LYS A 42 -7.92 -11.47 -13.07
CA LYS A 42 -7.92 -10.89 -14.41
C LYS A 42 -9.34 -10.56 -14.87
N SER A 43 -10.26 -11.50 -14.71
CA SER A 43 -11.67 -11.31 -15.10
C SER A 43 -12.30 -10.08 -14.44
N LYS A 44 -12.01 -9.86 -13.15
CA LYS A 44 -12.55 -8.70 -12.42
C LYS A 44 -11.94 -7.37 -12.82
N ILE A 45 -10.65 -7.33 -13.11
CA ILE A 45 -9.95 -6.07 -13.41
C ILE A 45 -9.93 -5.72 -14.91
N SER A 46 -10.16 -6.69 -15.79
CA SER A 46 -10.06 -6.49 -17.24
C SER A 46 -11.01 -5.42 -17.81
N GLN A 47 -12.15 -5.21 -17.15
CA GLN A 47 -13.15 -4.22 -17.55
C GLN A 47 -12.74 -2.74 -17.23
N TYR A 48 -11.69 -2.54 -16.46
CA TYR A 48 -11.22 -1.22 -16.07
C TYR A 48 -9.90 -0.88 -16.78
N SER A 49 -9.64 0.40 -17.04
CA SER A 49 -8.38 0.87 -17.61
C SER A 49 -7.29 1.01 -16.54
N THR A 50 -7.68 1.40 -15.34
CA THR A 50 -6.78 1.68 -14.22
C THR A 50 -7.24 0.96 -12.96
N VAL A 51 -6.30 0.39 -12.24
CA VAL A 51 -6.49 -0.29 -10.95
C VAL A 51 -5.81 0.51 -9.85
N VAL A 52 -6.54 0.76 -8.77
CA VAL A 52 -5.97 1.32 -7.54
C VAL A 52 -5.82 0.18 -6.53
N LEU A 53 -4.59 -0.19 -6.23
CA LEU A 53 -4.25 -1.25 -5.29
C LEU A 53 -3.88 -0.66 -3.93
N MET A 54 -4.66 -0.96 -2.91
CA MET A 54 -4.34 -0.61 -1.53
C MET A 54 -3.89 -1.86 -0.79
N SER A 55 -2.67 -1.86 -0.26
CA SER A 55 -2.11 -3.03 0.39
C SER A 55 -1.30 -2.70 1.63
N ASN A 56 -1.64 -3.35 2.74
CA ASN A 56 -0.81 -3.38 3.94
C ASN A 56 0.25 -4.47 3.79
N LEU A 57 1.47 -4.07 3.44
CA LEU A 57 2.59 -5.00 3.23
C LEU A 57 3.14 -5.58 4.56
N ALA A 58 2.76 -5.01 5.71
CA ALA A 58 3.05 -5.62 7.02
C ALA A 58 2.23 -6.90 7.28
N GLY A 59 1.09 -7.04 6.60
CA GLY A 59 0.26 -8.24 6.66
C GLY A 59 0.73 -9.32 5.69
N LYS A 60 0.65 -10.60 6.08
CA LYS A 60 1.03 -11.73 5.22
C LYS A 60 0.25 -11.76 3.91
N ALA A 61 -1.05 -11.48 3.96
CA ALA A 61 -1.91 -11.41 2.77
C ALA A 61 -1.46 -10.28 1.84
N GLY A 62 -1.30 -9.07 2.35
CA GLY A 62 -0.85 -7.93 1.56
C GLY A 62 0.51 -8.16 0.91
N ALA A 63 1.49 -8.62 1.68
CA ALA A 63 2.82 -8.95 1.18
C ALA A 63 2.84 -10.09 0.15
N ALA A 64 1.87 -11.00 0.21
CA ALA A 64 1.76 -12.11 -0.73
C ALA A 64 1.01 -11.74 -2.01
N ILE A 65 -0.15 -11.09 -1.88
CA ILE A 65 -1.13 -10.90 -2.95
C ILE A 65 -0.82 -9.66 -3.80
N ALA A 66 -0.32 -8.57 -3.18
CA ALA A 66 -0.06 -7.33 -3.91
C ALA A 66 0.90 -7.50 -5.10
N PRO A 67 2.04 -8.21 -4.97
CA PRO A 67 2.91 -8.47 -6.14
C PRO A 67 2.21 -9.25 -7.26
N VAL A 68 1.35 -10.21 -6.92
CA VAL A 68 0.61 -11.01 -7.90
C VAL A 68 -0.38 -10.13 -8.69
N ILE A 69 -1.09 -9.23 -7.99
CA ILE A 69 -1.99 -8.27 -8.67
C ILE A 69 -1.19 -7.33 -9.57
N SER A 70 -0.03 -6.87 -9.12
CA SER A 70 0.81 -5.95 -9.90
C SER A 70 1.31 -6.62 -11.18
N GLU A 71 1.77 -7.86 -11.11
CA GLU A 71 2.18 -8.66 -12.28
C GLU A 71 0.99 -8.87 -13.24
N ILE A 72 -0.18 -9.22 -12.72
CA ILE A 72 -1.38 -9.39 -13.54
C ILE A 72 -1.76 -8.10 -14.26
N CYS A 73 -1.76 -6.96 -13.59
CA CYS A 73 -2.07 -5.66 -14.20
C CYS A 73 -1.13 -5.36 -15.36
N LYS A 74 0.17 -5.61 -15.19
CA LYS A 74 1.17 -5.44 -16.24
C LYS A 74 0.91 -6.39 -17.43
N ASP A 75 0.67 -7.67 -17.14
CA ASP A 75 0.45 -8.70 -18.19
C ASP A 75 -0.75 -8.37 -19.09
N ILE A 76 -1.77 -7.69 -18.56
CA ILE A 76 -2.95 -7.29 -19.32
C ILE A 76 -2.99 -5.80 -19.67
N ASP A 77 -1.84 -5.12 -19.56
CA ASP A 77 -1.64 -3.71 -19.92
C ASP A 77 -2.66 -2.76 -19.22
N LYS A 78 -2.80 -2.92 -17.91
CA LYS A 78 -3.64 -2.04 -17.07
C LYS A 78 -2.79 -1.05 -16.29
N GLY A 79 -3.24 0.20 -16.26
CA GLY A 79 -2.67 1.20 -15.35
C GLY A 79 -2.76 0.74 -13.90
N LEU A 80 -1.68 0.85 -13.14
CA LEU A 80 -1.65 0.47 -11.73
C LEU A 80 -1.07 1.58 -10.85
N ILE A 81 -1.90 2.05 -9.92
CA ILE A 81 -1.50 2.95 -8.83
C ILE A 81 -1.56 2.15 -7.53
N THR A 82 -0.45 2.06 -6.82
CA THR A 82 -0.38 1.26 -5.59
C THR A 82 -0.12 2.12 -4.37
N PHE A 83 -0.97 1.96 -3.34
CA PHE A 83 -0.72 2.43 -1.98
C PHE A 83 -0.13 1.29 -1.17
N ALA A 84 1.13 1.41 -0.78
CA ALA A 84 1.88 0.42 -0.04
C ALA A 84 2.09 0.88 1.41
N ILE A 85 1.40 0.26 2.36
CA ILE A 85 1.55 0.56 3.79
C ILE A 85 2.64 -0.34 4.35
N MET A 86 3.68 0.29 4.91
CA MET A 86 4.85 -0.40 5.47
C MET A 86 4.66 -0.75 6.95
N PRO A 87 5.34 -1.80 7.45
CA PRO A 87 5.31 -2.15 8.87
C PRO A 87 5.98 -1.09 9.73
N PHE A 88 5.69 -1.09 11.02
CA PHE A 88 6.46 -0.35 12.00
C PHE A 88 7.85 -0.99 12.21
N LYS A 89 8.87 -0.21 12.57
CA LYS A 89 10.24 -0.69 12.84
C LYS A 89 10.32 -1.73 13.96
N TYR A 90 9.40 -1.68 14.92
CA TYR A 90 9.34 -2.70 15.97
C TYR A 90 8.82 -4.05 15.47
N GLU A 91 8.17 -4.12 14.31
CA GLU A 91 7.69 -5.35 13.65
C GLU A 91 8.80 -6.01 12.80
N LYS A 92 9.99 -6.18 13.36
CA LYS A 92 11.22 -6.58 12.67
C LYS A 92 11.08 -7.79 11.75
N GLU A 93 10.31 -8.79 12.16
CA GLU A 93 10.03 -10.00 11.38
C GLU A 93 9.24 -9.74 10.09
N LYS A 94 8.52 -8.63 10.00
CA LYS A 94 7.71 -8.25 8.84
C LYS A 94 8.48 -7.42 7.83
N ILE A 95 9.52 -6.69 8.24
CA ILE A 95 10.27 -5.73 7.43
C ILE A 95 10.84 -6.39 6.18
N PHE A 96 11.44 -7.57 6.31
CA PHE A 96 12.06 -8.28 5.19
C PHE A 96 11.05 -8.64 4.10
N ASN A 97 9.94 -9.27 4.47
CA ASN A 97 8.89 -9.65 3.51
C ASN A 97 8.21 -8.44 2.89
N SER A 98 7.99 -7.38 3.66
CA SER A 98 7.41 -6.13 3.18
C SER A 98 8.34 -5.44 2.17
N GLY A 99 9.64 -5.40 2.45
CA GLY A 99 10.64 -4.83 1.54
C GLY A 99 10.72 -5.57 0.21
N ILE A 100 10.73 -6.92 0.24
CA ILE A 100 10.69 -7.73 -1.00
C ILE A 100 9.40 -7.46 -1.79
N SER A 101 8.27 -7.39 -1.10
CA SER A 101 6.97 -7.17 -1.74
C SER A 101 6.87 -5.76 -2.31
N LEU A 102 7.36 -4.74 -1.59
CA LEU A 102 7.43 -3.36 -2.07
C LEU A 102 8.29 -3.28 -3.34
N LYS A 103 9.47 -3.93 -3.36
CA LYS A 103 10.34 -3.95 -4.54
C LYS A 103 9.58 -4.48 -5.76
N ARG A 104 8.94 -5.64 -5.65
CA ARG A 104 8.18 -6.26 -6.74
C ARG A 104 7.03 -5.40 -7.22
N VAL A 105 6.25 -4.85 -6.29
CA VAL A 105 5.14 -3.96 -6.63
C VAL A 105 5.62 -2.72 -7.39
N ARG A 106 6.74 -2.11 -6.95
CA ARG A 106 7.33 -0.94 -7.61
C ARG A 106 7.82 -1.21 -9.03
N GLU A 107 8.30 -2.41 -9.28
CA GLU A 107 8.78 -2.82 -10.61
C GLU A 107 7.64 -2.92 -11.63
N GLU A 108 6.43 -3.22 -11.17
CA GLU A 108 5.26 -3.47 -12.01
C GLU A 108 4.22 -2.34 -11.99
N SER A 109 4.25 -1.46 -10.98
CA SER A 109 3.31 -0.34 -10.88
C SER A 109 3.79 0.89 -11.63
N GLN A 110 2.88 1.58 -12.30
CA GLN A 110 3.16 2.90 -12.90
C GLN A 110 3.45 3.95 -11.82
N CYS A 111 2.70 3.91 -10.73
CA CYS A 111 2.87 4.79 -9.60
C CYS A 111 2.78 3.99 -8.29
N THR A 112 3.72 4.18 -7.38
CA THR A 112 3.67 3.60 -6.03
C THR A 112 3.75 4.71 -5.00
N ILE A 113 2.74 4.78 -4.13
CA ILE A 113 2.66 5.70 -3.00
C ILE A 113 2.96 4.91 -1.74
N VAL A 114 4.08 5.22 -1.09
CA VAL A 114 4.53 4.52 0.12
C VAL A 114 4.07 5.28 1.36
N LEU A 115 3.38 4.57 2.25
CA LEU A 115 3.02 5.06 3.57
C LEU A 115 3.89 4.36 4.60
N ASP A 116 4.76 5.12 5.25
CA ASP A 116 5.61 4.63 6.31
C ASP A 116 4.97 4.94 7.67
N ASN A 117 4.50 3.89 8.36
CA ASN A 117 3.87 4.04 9.67
C ASN A 117 4.83 4.58 10.74
N ASP A 118 6.14 4.30 10.62
CA ASP A 118 7.12 4.83 11.57
C ASP A 118 7.27 6.33 11.49
N SER A 119 7.19 6.88 10.30
CA SER A 119 7.27 8.33 10.12
C SER A 119 6.16 9.07 10.87
N LEU A 120 4.97 8.46 10.97
CA LEU A 120 3.88 8.99 11.77
C LEU A 120 4.20 8.98 13.26
N LEU A 121 4.79 7.88 13.76
CA LEU A 121 5.20 7.76 15.17
C LEU A 121 6.39 8.67 15.52
N GLU A 122 7.39 8.77 14.66
CA GLU A 122 8.56 9.63 14.87
C GLU A 122 8.15 11.11 14.98
N SER A 123 7.16 11.52 14.18
CA SER A 123 6.62 12.88 14.25
C SER A 123 5.68 13.10 15.44
N ASN A 124 5.03 12.05 15.92
CA ASN A 124 4.07 12.08 17.01
C ASN A 124 4.22 10.84 17.91
N PRO A 125 5.18 10.82 18.85
CA PRO A 125 5.48 9.65 19.69
C PRO A 125 4.30 9.19 20.56
N ASP A 126 3.35 10.07 20.85
CA ASP A 126 2.18 9.77 21.67
C ASP A 126 1.04 9.11 20.90
N LEU A 127 1.18 8.94 19.58
CA LEU A 127 0.15 8.28 18.78
C LEU A 127 0.08 6.79 19.09
N THR A 128 -1.14 6.30 19.22
CA THR A 128 -1.37 4.85 19.26
C THR A 128 -1.28 4.26 17.84
N PRO A 129 -0.93 2.97 17.67
CA PRO A 129 -0.97 2.31 16.36
C PRO A 129 -2.33 2.44 15.66
N LYS A 130 -3.43 2.42 16.41
CA LYS A 130 -4.78 2.62 15.87
C LYS A 130 -4.96 4.04 15.29
N ALA A 131 -4.42 5.06 15.95
CA ALA A 131 -4.45 6.42 15.45
C ALA A 131 -3.60 6.57 14.18
N CYS A 132 -2.42 5.94 14.10
CA CYS A 132 -1.60 5.91 12.88
C CYS A 132 -2.35 5.31 11.70
N TYR A 133 -3.04 4.18 11.90
CA TYR A 133 -3.86 3.58 10.83
C TYR A 133 -5.02 4.50 10.40
N SER A 134 -5.65 5.19 11.33
CA SER A 134 -6.73 6.15 11.01
C SER A 134 -6.21 7.31 10.17
N ILE A 135 -5.05 7.86 10.52
CA ILE A 135 -4.39 8.94 9.77
C ILE A 135 -4.01 8.45 8.37
N ALA A 136 -3.37 7.27 8.28
CA ALA A 136 -2.99 6.66 7.01
C ALA A 136 -4.21 6.46 6.09
N ASN A 137 -5.30 5.92 6.62
CA ASN A 137 -6.54 5.73 5.86
C ASN A 137 -7.13 7.05 5.36
N SER A 138 -7.17 8.08 6.22
CA SER A 138 -7.65 9.41 5.83
C SER A 138 -6.78 10.03 4.73
N ALA A 139 -5.46 9.88 4.83
CA ALA A 139 -4.52 10.36 3.83
C ALA A 139 -4.71 9.64 2.49
N ILE A 140 -4.86 8.31 2.48
CA ILE A 140 -5.17 7.53 1.27
C ILE A 140 -6.45 8.03 0.63
N MET A 141 -7.52 8.19 1.40
CA MET A 141 -8.81 8.66 0.88
C MET A 141 -8.72 10.06 0.29
N HIS A 142 -7.92 10.95 0.89
CA HIS A 142 -7.67 12.28 0.37
C HIS A 142 -6.96 12.22 -0.99
N VAL A 143 -5.90 11.44 -1.10
CA VAL A 143 -5.17 11.27 -2.37
C VAL A 143 -6.06 10.64 -3.44
N VAL A 144 -6.82 9.57 -3.11
CA VAL A 144 -7.73 8.94 -4.08
C VAL A 144 -8.76 9.92 -4.62
N LYS A 145 -9.33 10.78 -3.77
CA LYS A 145 -10.24 11.85 -4.24
C LYS A 145 -9.52 12.87 -5.12
N SER A 146 -8.25 13.18 -4.83
CA SER A 146 -7.47 14.11 -5.63
C SER A 146 -7.09 13.56 -7.01
N LEU A 147 -7.05 12.22 -7.18
CA LEU A 147 -6.77 11.58 -8.47
C LEU A 147 -7.83 11.88 -9.54
N GLU A 148 -9.02 12.28 -9.15
CA GLU A 148 -10.07 12.70 -10.09
C GLU A 148 -9.74 14.02 -10.79
N THR A 149 -8.89 14.86 -10.19
CA THR A 149 -8.64 16.25 -10.63
C THR A 149 -7.17 16.57 -10.88
N ASN A 150 -6.25 15.72 -10.42
CA ASN A 150 -4.80 15.95 -10.49
C ASN A 150 -4.06 14.76 -11.09
N GLU A 151 -2.97 15.06 -11.78
CA GLU A 151 -2.03 14.04 -12.24
C GLU A 151 -1.02 13.71 -11.13
N ILE A 152 -0.74 12.41 -10.94
CA ILE A 152 0.36 11.94 -10.09
C ILE A 152 1.52 11.53 -10.98
N ASP A 153 2.74 11.96 -10.64
CA ASP A 153 3.94 11.56 -11.37
C ASP A 153 4.11 10.03 -11.35
N SER A 154 4.43 9.49 -12.52
CA SER A 154 4.69 8.05 -12.67
C SER A 154 6.00 7.73 -12.00
N LYS A 155 6.01 7.23 -10.78
CA LYS A 155 7.16 6.62 -10.06
C LYS A 155 6.76 6.25 -8.64
N THR A 156 7.73 6.26 -7.74
CA THR A 156 7.50 6.07 -6.32
C THR A 156 7.27 7.40 -5.64
N ASN A 157 6.16 7.52 -4.94
CA ASN A 157 5.80 8.68 -4.15
C ASN A 157 5.80 8.30 -2.66
N ILE A 158 6.11 9.24 -1.79
CA ILE A 158 6.06 9.08 -0.33
C ILE A 158 4.98 10.02 0.19
N LEU A 159 4.00 9.46 0.89
CA LEU A 159 2.97 10.24 1.53
C LEU A 159 3.43 10.64 2.94
N THR A 160 3.44 11.93 3.20
CA THR A 160 3.74 12.50 4.52
C THR A 160 2.54 13.30 5.03
N THR A 161 2.43 13.42 6.34
CA THR A 161 1.36 14.17 7.00
C THR A 161 1.93 15.08 8.08
N SER A 162 1.19 16.09 8.48
CA SER A 162 1.51 16.97 9.61
C SER A 162 0.65 16.64 10.82
N LYS A 163 0.96 17.25 11.96
CA LYS A 163 0.12 17.20 13.17
C LYS A 163 -1.16 17.99 12.98
N ASP A 164 -2.24 17.53 13.61
CA ASP A 164 -3.50 18.28 13.66
C ASP A 164 -3.36 19.59 14.42
N GLY A 165 -4.15 20.59 14.02
CA GLY A 165 -4.26 21.87 14.71
C GLY A 165 -3.14 22.87 14.46
N GLN A 166 -2.23 22.59 13.53
CA GLN A 166 -1.15 23.48 13.14
C GLN A 166 -1.59 24.48 12.06
N ASN A 167 -0.93 25.61 12.00
CA ASN A 167 -1.06 26.52 10.85
C ASN A 167 -0.39 25.91 9.59
N MET A 168 -0.69 26.50 8.43
CA MET A 168 -0.19 25.97 7.14
C MET A 168 1.35 25.89 7.08
N GLU A 169 2.06 26.87 7.62
CA GLU A 169 3.52 26.91 7.59
C GLU A 169 4.13 25.79 8.43
N GLU A 170 3.61 25.55 9.64
CA GLU A 170 4.05 24.47 10.52
C GLU A 170 3.73 23.11 9.91
N SER A 171 2.54 22.95 9.34
CA SER A 171 2.13 21.72 8.64
C SER A 171 3.04 21.39 7.47
N LEU A 172 3.38 22.37 6.65
CA LEU A 172 4.31 22.21 5.54
C LEU A 172 5.71 21.86 6.02
N ARG A 173 6.20 22.53 7.06
CA ARG A 173 7.52 22.28 7.65
C ARG A 173 7.63 20.86 8.21
N ASP A 174 6.61 20.38 8.93
CA ASP A 174 6.58 19.04 9.48
C ASP A 174 6.51 17.97 8.37
N SER A 175 5.69 18.18 7.36
CA SER A 175 5.59 17.27 6.21
C SER A 175 6.90 17.18 5.44
N LEU A 176 7.59 18.30 5.21
CA LEU A 176 8.91 18.34 4.58
C LEU A 176 9.96 17.64 5.44
N LYS A 177 9.92 17.83 6.76
CA LYS A 177 10.84 17.14 7.69
C LYS A 177 10.67 15.62 7.60
N MET A 178 9.44 15.12 7.61
CA MET A 178 9.15 13.70 7.42
C MET A 178 9.66 13.20 6.07
N LEU A 179 9.44 13.97 5.01
CA LEU A 179 9.92 13.60 3.67
C LEU A 179 11.44 13.47 3.63
N TYR A 180 12.19 14.41 4.21
CA TYR A 180 13.64 14.35 4.26
C TYR A 180 14.20 13.23 5.16
N GLN A 181 13.45 12.79 6.17
CA GLN A 181 13.81 11.64 6.98
C GLN A 181 13.71 10.31 6.21
N ASN A 182 12.75 10.23 5.26
CA ASN A 182 12.43 9.00 4.55
C ASN A 182 13.02 8.91 3.13
N ALA A 183 13.41 10.03 2.55
CA ALA A 183 14.00 10.09 1.22
C ALA A 183 15.23 10.99 1.19
N PRO A 184 16.37 10.53 0.65
CA PRO A 184 17.52 11.40 0.44
C PRO A 184 17.15 12.62 -0.41
N PRO A 185 17.62 13.85 -0.06
CA PRO A 185 17.22 15.08 -0.76
C PRO A 185 17.41 15.04 -2.27
N ASN A 186 18.43 14.35 -2.75
CA ASN A 186 18.75 14.24 -4.18
C ASN A 186 17.77 13.37 -4.98
N THR A 187 16.86 12.67 -4.32
CA THR A 187 15.87 11.81 -4.98
C THR A 187 14.49 12.45 -5.05
N ILE A 188 14.26 13.56 -4.36
CA ILE A 188 12.99 14.27 -4.35
C ILE A 188 12.92 15.12 -5.62
N LYS A 189 11.94 14.83 -6.49
CA LYS A 189 11.75 15.56 -7.75
C LYS A 189 10.65 16.61 -7.68
N SER A 190 9.60 16.33 -6.93
CA SER A 190 8.47 17.22 -6.72
C SER A 190 7.75 16.91 -5.40
N SER A 191 7.07 17.91 -4.86
CA SER A 191 6.14 17.76 -3.73
C SER A 191 4.81 18.40 -4.11
N MET A 192 3.73 17.74 -3.78
CA MET A 192 2.36 18.26 -3.91
C MET A 192 1.86 18.76 -2.56
#